data_8d380a86b07738a61221d0d36ba227d9
#
_entry.id   8d380a86b07738a61221d0d36ba227d9
#
_cell.length_a   1.000
_cell.length_b   1.000
_cell.length_c   1.000
_cell.angle_alpha   90.00
_cell.angle_beta   90.00
_cell.angle_gamma   90.00
#
_symmetry.space_group_name_H-M   'P 1'
#
loop_
_entity.id
_entity.type
_entity.pdbx_description
1 polymer ?
#
loop_
_entity_poly.entity_id
_entity_poly.type
_entity_poly.pdbx_seq_one_letter_code
_entity_poly.pdbx_strand_id
1 'polypeptide(L)'
;MKAREYTALVGFGVLLAASGEIAKAADAARSDAEAFAAARRRMVEQQLIAPGRDITNRRVLAAMGKVPRHELVPAAERPLAYGDHPLPIGYGQTISQPFIVAFMTEKLDPRPTDRVLEIGTGSGYQAAVLAELVAAVYTVEIIKPLAVRAEADLRRLGYTNVFVRAGDGYLGWPEAAPFDAVIVTCAPEHIPQPLVDQLKEGGRMIIPVGPAHDQSLYLLDKKGDRIERRAVLPVRFVPMTGKGTGK
;
A
#
# COMPACT_ATOMS: atom_id res chain seq x y z
N MET A 1 32.66 -15.21 -60.91
CA MET A 1 32.85 -15.83 -59.57
C MET A 1 33.43 -14.78 -58.65
N LYS A 2 32.61 -14.04 -57.91
CA LYS A 2 32.99 -13.21 -56.70
C LYS A 2 31.80 -12.35 -56.32
N ALA A 3 30.83 -12.95 -55.65
CA ALA A 3 29.74 -12.21 -54.96
C ALA A 3 29.00 -13.11 -53.97
N ARG A 4 29.74 -13.72 -52.98
CA ARG A 4 29.11 -14.58 -51.95
C ARG A 4 29.71 -14.50 -50.56
N GLU A 5 30.69 -13.63 -50.29
CA GLU A 5 31.36 -13.61 -48.98
C GLU A 5 31.06 -12.39 -48.08
N TYR A 6 30.33 -11.38 -48.56
CA TYR A 6 30.07 -10.14 -47.78
C TYR A 6 28.83 -10.19 -46.91
N THR A 7 27.92 -11.14 -47.10
CA THR A 7 26.63 -11.15 -46.37
C THR A 7 26.68 -11.84 -45.00
N ALA A 8 27.70 -12.68 -44.76
CA ALA A 8 27.81 -13.44 -43.50
C ALA A 8 28.45 -12.63 -42.35
N LEU A 9 29.33 -11.68 -42.65
CA LEU A 9 30.03 -10.90 -41.61
C LEU A 9 29.15 -9.81 -40.94
N VAL A 10 28.21 -9.23 -41.69
CA VAL A 10 27.33 -8.19 -41.16
C VAL A 10 26.28 -8.75 -40.20
N GLY A 11 25.79 -9.98 -40.44
CA GLY A 11 24.82 -10.65 -39.56
C GLY A 11 25.42 -11.05 -38.20
N PHE A 12 26.68 -11.43 -38.14
CA PHE A 12 27.32 -11.85 -36.89
C PHE A 12 27.67 -10.67 -35.97
N GLY A 13 28.04 -9.51 -36.55
CA GLY A 13 28.33 -8.29 -35.80
C GLY A 13 27.09 -7.68 -35.12
N VAL A 14 25.93 -7.74 -35.78
CA VAL A 14 24.65 -7.21 -35.23
C VAL A 14 24.13 -8.10 -34.10
N LEU A 15 24.28 -9.45 -34.19
CA LEU A 15 23.88 -10.36 -33.11
C LEU A 15 24.75 -10.20 -31.85
N LEU A 16 26.05 -9.96 -32.01
CA LEU A 16 27.00 -9.79 -30.89
C LEU A 16 26.79 -8.42 -30.19
N ALA A 17 26.47 -7.36 -30.95
CA ALA A 17 26.14 -6.06 -30.38
C ALA A 17 24.83 -6.10 -29.57
N ALA A 18 23.79 -6.74 -30.11
CA ALA A 18 22.51 -6.91 -29.43
C ALA A 18 22.63 -7.74 -28.13
N SER A 19 23.44 -8.81 -28.13
CA SER A 19 23.68 -9.60 -26.91
C SER A 19 24.44 -8.82 -25.84
N GLY A 20 25.39 -7.96 -26.22
CA GLY A 20 26.10 -7.08 -25.28
C GLY A 20 25.22 -6.01 -24.64
N GLU A 21 24.30 -5.43 -25.40
CA GLU A 21 23.31 -4.45 -24.88
C GLU A 21 22.29 -5.12 -23.94
N ILE A 22 21.82 -6.30 -24.28
CA ILE A 22 20.91 -7.08 -23.42
C ILE A 22 21.62 -7.46 -22.10
N ALA A 23 22.87 -7.88 -22.14
CA ALA A 23 23.62 -8.20 -20.93
C ALA A 23 23.83 -6.98 -20.04
N LYS A 24 24.20 -5.82 -20.61
CA LYS A 24 24.32 -4.55 -19.86
C LYS A 24 23.00 -4.10 -19.26
N ALA A 25 21.88 -4.22 -19.97
CA ALA A 25 20.57 -3.89 -19.45
C ALA A 25 20.16 -4.82 -18.29
N ALA A 26 20.47 -6.12 -18.39
CA ALA A 26 20.21 -7.08 -17.32
C ALA A 26 21.07 -6.81 -16.07
N ASP A 27 22.35 -6.44 -16.23
CA ASP A 27 23.23 -6.08 -15.12
C ASP A 27 22.77 -4.77 -14.44
N ALA A 28 22.36 -3.77 -15.20
CA ALA A 28 21.80 -2.53 -14.68
C ALA A 28 20.50 -2.81 -13.89
N ALA A 29 19.59 -3.60 -14.44
CA ALA A 29 18.35 -3.97 -13.76
C ALA A 29 18.59 -4.74 -12.45
N ARG A 30 19.62 -5.62 -12.43
CA ARG A 30 20.03 -6.33 -11.21
C ARG A 30 20.60 -5.36 -10.15
N SER A 31 21.46 -4.43 -10.56
CA SER A 31 22.02 -3.39 -9.70
C SER A 31 20.93 -2.53 -9.07
N ASP A 32 19.92 -2.11 -9.85
CA ASP A 32 18.78 -1.33 -9.36
C ASP A 32 17.95 -2.14 -8.36
N ALA A 33 17.66 -3.41 -8.65
CA ALA A 33 16.92 -4.29 -7.75
C ALA A 33 17.64 -4.46 -6.39
N GLU A 34 18.97 -4.64 -6.41
CA GLU A 34 19.81 -4.75 -5.21
C GLU A 34 19.82 -3.42 -4.42
N ALA A 35 19.91 -2.28 -5.11
CA ALA A 35 19.85 -0.95 -4.49
C ALA A 35 18.51 -0.71 -3.80
N PHE A 36 17.38 -1.05 -4.44
CA PHE A 36 16.05 -0.94 -3.83
C PHE A 36 15.86 -1.92 -2.67
N ALA A 37 16.39 -3.14 -2.78
CA ALA A 37 16.35 -4.09 -1.67
C ALA A 37 17.14 -3.58 -0.45
N ALA A 38 18.32 -2.98 -0.67
CA ALA A 38 19.11 -2.36 0.38
C ALA A 38 18.41 -1.14 0.99
N ALA A 39 17.79 -0.28 0.16
CA ALA A 39 17.03 0.88 0.63
C ALA A 39 15.83 0.46 1.50
N ARG A 40 15.11 -0.62 1.10
CA ARG A 40 14.00 -1.18 1.87
C ARG A 40 14.46 -1.74 3.23
N ARG A 41 15.59 -2.44 3.29
CA ARG A 41 16.16 -2.89 4.57
C ARG A 41 16.50 -1.71 5.47
N ARG A 42 17.18 -0.68 4.95
CA ARG A 42 17.48 0.54 5.71
C ARG A 42 16.21 1.25 6.22
N MET A 43 15.15 1.30 5.42
CA MET A 43 13.86 1.85 5.86
C MET A 43 13.35 1.12 7.13
N VAL A 44 13.37 -0.21 7.16
CA VAL A 44 12.95 -0.98 8.34
C VAL A 44 13.87 -0.70 9.53
N GLU A 45 15.17 -0.80 9.34
CA GLU A 45 16.16 -0.68 10.41
C GLU A 45 16.27 0.73 11.00
N GLN A 46 16.18 1.77 10.16
CA GLN A 46 16.47 3.14 10.56
C GLN A 46 15.24 4.01 10.79
N GLN A 47 14.08 3.62 10.23
CA GLN A 47 12.87 4.44 10.29
C GLN A 47 11.74 3.78 11.08
N LEU A 48 11.70 2.44 11.19
CA LEU A 48 10.63 1.74 11.88
C LEU A 48 11.03 1.24 13.26
N ILE A 49 12.25 0.69 13.40
CA ILE A 49 12.76 0.15 14.68
C ILE A 49 13.51 1.21 15.49
N ALA A 50 13.86 2.35 14.89
CA ALA A 50 14.62 3.41 15.54
C ALA A 50 13.97 3.90 16.84
N PRO A 51 14.74 4.36 17.84
CA PRO A 51 14.21 4.91 19.09
C PRO A 51 13.15 5.99 18.84
N GLY A 52 12.02 5.90 19.55
CA GLY A 52 10.88 6.81 19.39
C GLY A 52 9.93 6.49 18.25
N ARG A 53 10.21 5.45 17.45
CA ARG A 53 9.29 4.90 16.43
C ARG A 53 8.58 3.64 16.93
N ASP A 54 9.31 2.77 17.61
CA ASP A 54 8.85 1.63 18.40
C ASP A 54 7.90 0.67 17.68
N ILE A 55 8.13 0.44 16.37
CA ILE A 55 7.47 -0.68 15.69
C ILE A 55 8.17 -1.97 16.11
N THR A 56 7.45 -2.82 16.83
CA THR A 56 8.02 -4.03 17.49
C THR A 56 7.47 -5.33 16.94
N ASN A 57 6.31 -5.28 16.26
CA ASN A 57 5.69 -6.47 15.70
C ASN A 57 6.52 -7.03 14.53
N ARG A 58 7.16 -8.18 14.76
CA ARG A 58 8.06 -8.82 13.79
C ARG A 58 7.37 -9.17 12.47
N ARG A 59 6.07 -9.49 12.49
CA ARG A 59 5.31 -9.80 11.26
C ARG A 59 5.11 -8.53 10.43
N VAL A 60 4.79 -7.41 11.07
CA VAL A 60 4.67 -6.10 10.41
C VAL A 60 6.02 -5.69 9.81
N LEU A 61 7.11 -5.78 10.58
CA LEU A 61 8.45 -5.46 10.09
C LEU A 61 8.86 -6.36 8.91
N ALA A 62 8.54 -7.65 8.94
CA ALA A 62 8.79 -8.57 7.84
C ALA A 62 8.00 -8.20 6.58
N ALA A 63 6.71 -7.86 6.72
CA ALA A 63 5.87 -7.39 5.62
C ALA A 63 6.43 -6.10 5.00
N MET A 64 6.77 -5.10 5.82
CA MET A 64 7.40 -3.85 5.38
C MET A 64 8.75 -4.10 4.67
N GLY A 65 9.52 -5.08 5.13
CA GLY A 65 10.79 -5.51 4.51
C GLY A 65 10.61 -6.31 3.22
N LYS A 66 9.42 -6.85 2.95
CA LYS A 66 9.12 -7.67 1.76
C LYS A 66 8.50 -6.84 0.63
N VAL A 67 7.49 -6.03 0.93
CA VAL A 67 6.70 -5.30 -0.08
C VAL A 67 7.55 -4.27 -0.84
N PRO A 68 7.63 -4.35 -2.19
CA PRO A 68 8.46 -3.47 -2.99
C PRO A 68 7.77 -2.12 -3.24
N ARG A 69 7.83 -1.21 -2.26
CA ARG A 69 7.16 0.10 -2.31
C ARG A 69 7.48 0.91 -3.58
N HIS A 70 8.72 0.82 -4.10
CA HIS A 70 9.15 1.51 -5.32
C HIS A 70 8.40 1.04 -6.59
N GLU A 71 7.80 -0.16 -6.56
CA GLU A 71 6.97 -0.68 -7.65
C GLU A 71 5.53 -0.13 -7.63
N LEU A 72 5.13 0.53 -6.54
CA LEU A 72 3.80 1.07 -6.28
C LEU A 72 3.76 2.61 -6.31
N VAL A 73 4.81 3.24 -6.82
CA VAL A 73 4.89 4.69 -7.03
C VAL A 73 5.17 5.00 -8.50
N PRO A 74 4.85 6.21 -9.00
CA PRO A 74 5.27 6.65 -10.33
C PRO A 74 6.79 6.55 -10.51
N ALA A 75 7.26 6.33 -11.73
CA ALA A 75 8.68 6.14 -12.03
C ALA A 75 9.57 7.28 -11.51
N ALA A 76 9.10 8.52 -11.58
CA ALA A 76 9.81 9.70 -11.07
C ALA A 76 10.02 9.68 -9.55
N GLU A 77 9.14 9.00 -8.81
CA GLU A 77 9.18 8.92 -7.35
C GLU A 77 9.97 7.70 -6.82
N ARG A 78 10.33 6.76 -7.68
CA ARG A 78 11.03 5.53 -7.28
C ARG A 78 12.32 5.77 -6.49
N PRO A 79 13.18 6.74 -6.83
CA PRO A 79 14.40 7.02 -6.05
C PRO A 79 14.10 7.42 -4.59
N LEU A 80 12.93 8.01 -4.32
CA LEU A 80 12.49 8.48 -3.00
C LEU A 80 11.60 7.48 -2.27
N ALA A 81 11.27 6.33 -2.89
CA ALA A 81 10.25 5.41 -2.41
C ALA A 81 10.44 4.92 -0.96
N TYR A 82 11.66 4.87 -0.48
CA TYR A 82 12.00 4.38 0.86
C TYR A 82 12.37 5.51 1.86
N GLY A 83 12.13 6.77 1.50
CA GLY A 83 12.17 7.90 2.44
C GLY A 83 10.97 7.89 3.39
N ASP A 84 11.16 8.36 4.63
CA ASP A 84 10.10 8.39 5.65
C ASP A 84 9.16 9.60 5.48
N HIS A 85 8.57 9.69 4.31
CA HIS A 85 7.60 10.73 3.93
C HIS A 85 6.59 10.22 2.91
N PRO A 86 5.41 10.87 2.79
CA PRO A 86 4.45 10.56 1.72
C PRO A 86 5.00 10.98 0.36
N LEU A 87 4.55 10.30 -0.73
CA LEU A 87 4.91 10.64 -2.11
C LEU A 87 3.65 10.79 -2.97
N PRO A 88 3.65 11.66 -3.99
CA PRO A 88 2.52 11.82 -4.89
C PRO A 88 2.34 10.57 -5.76
N ILE A 89 1.07 10.17 -5.95
CA ILE A 89 0.69 9.05 -6.82
C ILE A 89 -0.25 9.47 -7.95
N GLY A 90 -0.45 10.76 -8.13
CA GLY A 90 -1.38 11.35 -9.08
C GLY A 90 -2.75 11.62 -8.47
N TYR A 91 -3.58 12.33 -9.21
CA TYR A 91 -4.96 12.70 -8.83
C TYR A 91 -5.07 13.44 -7.48
N GLY A 92 -4.03 14.16 -7.07
CA GLY A 92 -3.98 14.83 -5.76
C GLY A 92 -3.83 13.88 -4.57
N GLN A 93 -3.54 12.59 -4.81
CA GLN A 93 -3.37 11.57 -3.78
C GLN A 93 -1.91 11.24 -3.52
N THR A 94 -1.65 10.62 -2.37
CA THR A 94 -0.31 10.21 -1.94
C THR A 94 -0.29 8.78 -1.44
N ILE A 95 0.84 8.11 -1.62
CA ILE A 95 1.19 6.92 -0.83
C ILE A 95 1.66 7.39 0.54
N SER A 96 1.12 6.83 1.61
CA SER A 96 1.42 7.21 2.99
C SER A 96 2.90 6.98 3.35
N GLN A 97 3.42 7.79 4.29
CA GLN A 97 4.73 7.61 4.90
C GLN A 97 4.91 6.18 5.43
N PRO A 98 6.07 5.52 5.20
CA PRO A 98 6.30 4.14 5.66
C PRO A 98 6.02 3.92 7.14
N PHE A 99 6.46 4.83 8.00
CA PHE A 99 6.17 4.75 9.43
C PHE A 99 4.67 4.70 9.73
N ILE A 100 3.86 5.53 9.08
CA ILE A 100 2.40 5.56 9.29
C ILE A 100 1.77 4.24 8.86
N VAL A 101 2.18 3.66 7.73
CA VAL A 101 1.71 2.34 7.27
C VAL A 101 2.03 1.26 8.30
N ALA A 102 3.27 1.21 8.79
CA ALA A 102 3.70 0.25 9.80
C ALA A 102 2.96 0.45 11.14
N PHE A 103 2.84 1.69 11.60
CA PHE A 103 2.16 2.04 12.84
C PHE A 103 0.69 1.66 12.82
N MET A 104 -0.03 2.03 11.77
CA MET A 104 -1.45 1.69 11.63
C MET A 104 -1.63 0.16 11.57
N THR A 105 -0.80 -0.54 10.81
CA THR A 105 -0.85 -1.99 10.72
C THR A 105 -0.54 -2.66 12.06
N GLU A 106 0.45 -2.18 12.80
CA GLU A 106 0.79 -2.72 14.13
C GLU A 106 -0.35 -2.48 15.13
N LYS A 107 -0.93 -1.27 15.15
CA LYS A 107 -2.05 -0.96 16.07
C LYS A 107 -3.32 -1.73 15.73
N LEU A 108 -3.55 -2.02 14.46
CA LEU A 108 -4.65 -2.87 14.02
C LEU A 108 -4.46 -4.33 14.48
N ASP A 109 -3.21 -4.79 14.64
CA ASP A 109 -2.80 -6.13 15.08
C ASP A 109 -3.49 -7.25 14.28
N PRO A 110 -3.35 -7.30 12.94
CA PRO A 110 -4.06 -8.23 12.11
C PRO A 110 -3.58 -9.67 12.30
N ARG A 111 -4.50 -10.64 12.22
CA ARG A 111 -4.21 -12.07 12.37
C ARG A 111 -4.18 -12.76 11.01
N PRO A 112 -3.48 -13.90 10.87
CA PRO A 112 -3.38 -14.62 9.59
C PRO A 112 -4.73 -15.07 9.00
N THR A 113 -5.74 -15.25 9.84
CA THR A 113 -7.08 -15.68 9.45
C THR A 113 -8.02 -14.52 9.13
N ASP A 114 -7.61 -13.28 9.37
CA ASP A 114 -8.47 -12.12 9.26
C ASP A 114 -8.85 -11.79 7.82
N ARG A 115 -10.05 -11.25 7.67
CA ARG A 115 -10.54 -10.54 6.50
C ARG A 115 -10.56 -9.06 6.83
N VAL A 116 -9.77 -8.29 6.10
CA VAL A 116 -9.58 -6.86 6.39
C VAL A 116 -10.18 -6.01 5.28
N LEU A 117 -10.94 -4.98 5.67
CA LEU A 117 -11.40 -3.92 4.76
C LEU A 117 -10.44 -2.73 4.85
N GLU A 118 -9.96 -2.28 3.70
CA GLU A 118 -9.22 -1.03 3.53
C GLU A 118 -10.06 -0.01 2.79
N ILE A 119 -10.08 1.23 3.24
CA ILE A 119 -10.69 2.37 2.56
C ILE A 119 -9.59 3.34 2.13
N GLY A 120 -9.48 3.55 0.80
CA GLY A 120 -8.44 4.35 0.18
C GLY A 120 -7.28 3.48 -0.35
N THR A 121 -7.53 2.67 -1.37
CA THR A 121 -6.51 1.80 -2.00
C THR A 121 -5.28 2.59 -2.45
N GLY A 122 -5.49 3.76 -3.05
CA GLY A 122 -4.44 4.62 -3.55
C GLY A 122 -3.47 3.91 -4.49
N SER A 123 -2.24 3.71 -4.02
CA SER A 123 -1.19 2.96 -4.74
C SER A 123 -1.29 1.44 -4.58
N GLY A 124 -2.09 0.94 -3.63
CA GLY A 124 -2.12 -0.47 -3.22
C GLY A 124 -1.05 -0.87 -2.20
N TYR A 125 -0.22 0.07 -1.70
CA TYR A 125 0.89 -0.28 -0.81
C TYR A 125 0.41 -0.80 0.55
N GLN A 126 -0.56 -0.12 1.18
CA GLN A 126 -1.14 -0.59 2.45
C GLN A 126 -1.85 -1.94 2.27
N ALA A 127 -2.59 -2.12 1.16
CA ALA A 127 -3.20 -3.41 0.80
C ALA A 127 -2.15 -4.52 0.67
N ALA A 128 -1.03 -4.25 -0.01
CA ALA A 128 0.07 -5.21 -0.17
C ALA A 128 0.71 -5.58 1.18
N VAL A 129 0.93 -4.62 2.07
CA VAL A 129 1.44 -4.89 3.43
C VAL A 129 0.47 -5.75 4.23
N LEU A 130 -0.83 -5.46 4.18
CA LEU A 130 -1.86 -6.29 4.83
C LEU A 130 -1.92 -7.70 4.24
N ALA A 131 -1.79 -7.83 2.91
CA ALA A 131 -1.85 -9.12 2.23
C ALA A 131 -0.77 -10.13 2.68
N GLU A 132 0.36 -9.63 3.19
CA GLU A 132 1.41 -10.45 3.80
C GLU A 132 1.05 -10.98 5.20
N LEU A 133 -0.02 -10.45 5.80
CA LEU A 133 -0.35 -10.66 7.22
C LEU A 133 -1.67 -11.39 7.44
N VAL A 134 -2.60 -11.33 6.46
CA VAL A 134 -3.99 -11.75 6.62
C VAL A 134 -4.45 -12.70 5.53
N ALA A 135 -5.61 -13.33 5.72
CA ALA A 135 -6.20 -14.24 4.74
C ALA A 135 -6.69 -13.51 3.49
N ALA A 136 -7.34 -12.35 3.65
CA ALA A 136 -7.88 -11.58 2.54
C ALA A 136 -7.96 -10.09 2.86
N VAL A 137 -7.67 -9.25 1.86
CA VAL A 137 -7.82 -7.80 1.90
C VAL A 137 -8.87 -7.38 0.87
N TYR A 138 -9.87 -6.65 1.31
CA TYR A 138 -10.87 -5.98 0.48
C TYR A 138 -10.58 -4.50 0.51
N THR A 139 -10.33 -3.87 -0.63
CA THR A 139 -9.93 -2.46 -0.67
C THR A 139 -10.80 -1.66 -1.61
N VAL A 140 -11.24 -0.48 -1.15
CA VAL A 140 -12.17 0.40 -1.88
C VAL A 140 -11.46 1.71 -2.23
N GLU A 141 -11.55 2.10 -3.52
CA GLU A 141 -10.96 3.34 -4.05
C GLU A 141 -12.01 4.12 -4.83
N ILE A 142 -12.21 5.39 -4.49
CA ILE A 142 -13.19 6.24 -5.16
C ILE A 142 -12.71 6.73 -6.52
N ILE A 143 -11.38 6.87 -6.70
CA ILE A 143 -10.75 7.33 -7.94
C ILE A 143 -10.51 6.11 -8.84
N LYS A 144 -11.47 5.85 -9.75
CA LYS A 144 -11.44 4.66 -10.62
C LYS A 144 -10.09 4.42 -11.33
N PRO A 145 -9.39 5.42 -11.90
CA PRO A 145 -8.08 5.18 -12.50
C PRO A 145 -7.02 4.68 -11.50
N LEU A 146 -7.08 5.11 -10.22
CA LEU A 146 -6.20 4.58 -9.16
C LEU A 146 -6.56 3.13 -8.83
N ALA A 147 -7.84 2.81 -8.68
CA ALA A 147 -8.30 1.44 -8.43
C ALA A 147 -7.79 0.47 -9.52
N VAL A 148 -7.94 0.83 -10.79
CA VAL A 148 -7.48 0.00 -11.93
C VAL A 148 -5.96 -0.19 -11.92
N ARG A 149 -5.20 0.87 -11.65
CA ARG A 149 -3.74 0.81 -11.57
C ARG A 149 -3.29 -0.06 -10.39
N ALA A 150 -3.85 0.16 -9.21
CA ALA A 150 -3.51 -0.60 -8.02
C ALA A 150 -3.82 -2.10 -8.19
N GLU A 151 -4.97 -2.45 -8.78
CA GLU A 151 -5.32 -3.84 -9.08
C GLU A 151 -4.31 -4.49 -10.03
N ALA A 152 -3.91 -3.80 -11.10
CA ALA A 152 -2.93 -4.30 -12.04
C ALA A 152 -1.55 -4.50 -11.39
N ASP A 153 -1.09 -3.53 -10.58
CA ASP A 153 0.19 -3.59 -9.89
C ASP A 153 0.21 -4.69 -8.83
N LEU A 154 -0.84 -4.82 -8.03
CA LEU A 154 -0.98 -5.88 -7.02
C LEU A 154 -0.95 -7.27 -7.67
N ARG A 155 -1.68 -7.48 -8.77
CA ARG A 155 -1.62 -8.74 -9.54
C ARG A 155 -0.24 -9.02 -10.12
N ARG A 156 0.42 -8.01 -10.69
CA ARG A 156 1.79 -8.12 -11.22
C ARG A 156 2.79 -8.50 -10.14
N LEU A 157 2.58 -8.05 -8.91
CA LEU A 157 3.39 -8.37 -7.74
C LEU A 157 3.02 -9.70 -7.08
N GLY A 158 2.02 -10.42 -7.59
CA GLY A 158 1.62 -11.73 -7.13
C GLY A 158 0.65 -11.77 -5.96
N TYR A 159 0.02 -10.65 -5.59
CA TYR A 159 -0.99 -10.60 -4.52
C TYR A 159 -2.33 -11.12 -5.02
N THR A 160 -2.64 -12.38 -4.71
CA THR A 160 -3.88 -13.06 -5.12
C THR A 160 -5.00 -12.97 -4.09
N ASN A 161 -4.67 -12.52 -2.87
CA ASN A 161 -5.61 -12.35 -1.75
C ASN A 161 -6.06 -10.90 -1.53
N VAL A 162 -5.85 -10.01 -2.52
CA VAL A 162 -6.32 -8.62 -2.50
C VAL A 162 -7.42 -8.45 -3.55
N PHE A 163 -8.56 -7.94 -3.10
CA PHE A 163 -9.73 -7.64 -3.93
C PHE A 163 -9.93 -6.14 -3.99
N VAL A 164 -9.83 -5.55 -5.18
CA VAL A 164 -9.94 -4.10 -5.38
C VAL A 164 -11.31 -3.76 -5.94
N ARG A 165 -11.97 -2.74 -5.38
CA ARG A 165 -13.26 -2.21 -5.86
C ARG A 165 -13.18 -0.71 -6.07
N ALA A 166 -13.60 -0.25 -7.24
CA ALA A 166 -13.86 1.17 -7.46
C ALA A 166 -15.24 1.53 -6.86
N GLY A 167 -15.28 2.45 -5.89
CA GLY A 167 -16.54 2.81 -5.21
C GLY A 167 -16.38 3.86 -4.12
N ASP A 168 -17.50 4.20 -3.50
CA ASP A 168 -17.55 5.14 -2.38
C ASP A 168 -17.14 4.45 -1.07
N GLY A 169 -16.01 4.87 -0.52
CA GLY A 169 -15.47 4.32 0.72
C GLY A 169 -16.36 4.49 1.95
N TYR A 170 -17.22 5.52 1.99
CA TYR A 170 -18.20 5.69 3.07
C TYR A 170 -19.17 4.52 3.20
N LEU A 171 -19.44 3.82 2.11
CA LEU A 171 -20.31 2.65 2.08
C LEU A 171 -19.60 1.34 2.46
N GLY A 172 -18.27 1.33 2.46
CA GLY A 172 -17.49 0.11 2.66
C GLY A 172 -17.71 -0.93 1.57
N TRP A 173 -17.80 -2.20 1.98
CA TRP A 173 -18.06 -3.33 1.09
C TRP A 173 -19.07 -4.30 1.71
N PRO A 174 -20.38 -3.96 1.73
CA PRO A 174 -21.41 -4.74 2.44
C PRO A 174 -21.49 -6.20 2.01
N GLU A 175 -21.31 -6.49 0.71
CA GLU A 175 -21.42 -7.85 0.17
C GLU A 175 -20.27 -8.78 0.63
N ALA A 176 -19.16 -8.19 1.08
CA ALA A 176 -18.03 -8.92 1.62
C ALA A 176 -17.97 -8.91 3.16
N ALA A 177 -18.81 -8.12 3.82
CA ALA A 177 -18.89 -8.06 5.28
C ALA A 177 -19.37 -9.42 5.89
N PRO A 178 -19.08 -9.65 7.17
CA PRO A 178 -18.39 -8.82 8.12
C PRO A 178 -16.86 -8.98 8.05
N PHE A 179 -16.12 -7.95 8.53
CA PHE A 179 -14.66 -7.92 8.55
C PHE A 179 -14.10 -8.03 9.98
N ASP A 180 -12.97 -8.71 10.11
CA ASP A 180 -12.25 -8.84 11.38
C ASP A 180 -11.57 -7.51 11.77
N ALA A 181 -11.14 -6.75 10.76
CA ALA A 181 -10.56 -5.44 10.96
C ALA A 181 -10.85 -4.48 9.79
N VAL A 182 -10.83 -3.17 10.07
CA VAL A 182 -10.99 -2.09 9.08
C VAL A 182 -9.84 -1.10 9.23
N ILE A 183 -9.21 -0.73 8.12
CA ILE A 183 -8.20 0.33 8.06
C ILE A 183 -8.64 1.41 7.08
N VAL A 184 -8.61 2.67 7.52
CA VAL A 184 -9.00 3.80 6.69
C VAL A 184 -7.78 4.69 6.46
N THR A 185 -7.42 4.92 5.20
CA THR A 185 -6.20 5.64 4.80
C THR A 185 -6.48 7.04 4.23
N CYS A 186 -7.67 7.56 4.49
CA CYS A 186 -8.12 8.92 4.23
C CYS A 186 -8.95 9.42 5.43
N ALA A 187 -9.06 10.73 5.63
CA ALA A 187 -9.68 11.29 6.83
C ALA A 187 -11.11 11.77 6.58
N PRO A 188 -12.14 11.10 7.10
CA PRO A 188 -13.48 11.65 7.22
C PRO A 188 -13.56 12.64 8.41
N GLU A 189 -14.52 13.54 8.39
CA GLU A 189 -14.81 14.42 9.53
C GLU A 189 -15.38 13.66 10.73
N HIS A 190 -16.13 12.58 10.47
CA HIS A 190 -16.75 11.70 11.47
C HIS A 190 -16.57 10.24 11.08
N ILE A 191 -16.60 9.34 12.06
CA ILE A 191 -16.52 7.90 11.83
C ILE A 191 -17.75 7.46 11.02
N PRO A 192 -17.60 6.88 9.81
CA PRO A 192 -18.74 6.43 9.02
C PRO A 192 -19.41 5.21 9.65
N GLN A 193 -20.70 5.33 9.98
CA GLN A 193 -21.47 4.24 10.60
C GLN A 193 -21.46 2.95 9.77
N PRO A 194 -21.56 2.97 8.41
CA PRO A 194 -21.52 1.74 7.62
C PRO A 194 -20.23 0.93 7.79
N LEU A 195 -19.10 1.57 8.11
CA LEU A 195 -17.84 0.86 8.37
C LEU A 195 -17.85 0.17 9.73
N VAL A 196 -18.50 0.80 10.73
CA VAL A 196 -18.72 0.21 12.07
C VAL A 196 -19.65 -0.99 11.99
N ASP A 197 -20.73 -0.88 11.21
CA ASP A 197 -21.71 -1.95 11.04
C ASP A 197 -21.09 -3.19 10.39
N GLN A 198 -20.13 -2.98 9.50
CA GLN A 198 -19.40 -4.05 8.80
C GLN A 198 -18.27 -4.70 9.61
N LEU A 199 -17.96 -4.18 10.82
CA LEU A 199 -17.04 -4.85 11.75
C LEU A 199 -17.72 -6.04 12.43
N LYS A 200 -17.00 -7.15 12.55
CA LYS A 200 -17.36 -8.27 13.44
C LYS A 200 -17.40 -7.82 14.90
N GLU A 201 -18.10 -8.59 15.72
CA GLU A 201 -17.93 -8.53 17.17
C GLU A 201 -16.47 -8.80 17.55
N GLY A 202 -15.90 -7.97 18.42
CA GLY A 202 -14.48 -8.00 18.78
C GLY A 202 -13.53 -7.50 17.68
N GLY A 203 -14.08 -7.02 16.56
CA GLY A 203 -13.31 -6.44 15.45
C GLY A 203 -12.75 -5.07 15.79
N ARG A 204 -11.70 -4.68 15.05
CA ARG A 204 -10.97 -3.42 15.27
C ARG A 204 -10.96 -2.55 14.02
N MET A 205 -10.98 -1.23 14.25
CA MET A 205 -10.81 -0.25 13.17
C MET A 205 -9.72 0.74 13.54
N ILE A 206 -8.87 1.08 12.56
CA ILE A 206 -7.96 2.21 12.68
C ILE A 206 -8.31 3.24 11.61
N ILE A 207 -8.54 4.49 12.03
CA ILE A 207 -9.10 5.53 11.18
C ILE A 207 -8.61 6.92 11.61
N PRO A 208 -8.08 7.75 10.68
CA PRO A 208 -7.88 9.17 10.95
C PRO A 208 -9.23 9.90 10.90
N VAL A 209 -9.51 10.77 11.87
CA VAL A 209 -10.76 11.53 11.93
C VAL A 209 -10.45 12.98 12.26
N GLY A 210 -11.13 13.89 11.60
CA GLY A 210 -11.08 15.33 11.86
C GLY A 210 -10.93 16.19 10.62
N PRO A 211 -11.08 17.51 10.76
CA PRO A 211 -10.88 18.46 9.67
C PRO A 211 -9.42 18.50 9.21
N ALA A 212 -9.16 19.03 8.02
CA ALA A 212 -7.85 18.97 7.35
C ALA A 212 -6.64 19.44 8.20
N HIS A 213 -6.87 20.27 9.22
CA HIS A 213 -5.83 20.87 10.06
C HIS A 213 -5.72 20.27 11.46
N ASP A 214 -6.69 19.42 11.85
CA ASP A 214 -6.74 18.83 13.18
C ASP A 214 -7.30 17.40 13.09
N GLN A 215 -6.41 16.46 12.72
CA GLN A 215 -6.76 15.04 12.59
C GLN A 215 -6.04 14.23 13.64
N SER A 216 -6.80 13.36 14.28
CA SER A 216 -6.26 12.31 15.15
C SER A 216 -6.55 10.93 14.58
N LEU A 217 -5.55 10.06 14.65
CA LEU A 217 -5.72 8.63 14.37
C LEU A 217 -6.38 7.96 15.56
N TYR A 218 -7.51 7.31 15.34
CA TYR A 218 -8.25 6.58 16.36
C TYR A 218 -8.16 5.08 16.14
N LEU A 219 -7.94 4.35 17.21
CA LEU A 219 -8.19 2.92 17.28
C LEU A 219 -9.54 2.68 17.93
N LEU A 220 -10.38 1.88 17.27
CA LEU A 220 -11.71 1.49 17.72
C LEU A 220 -11.75 -0.02 17.97
N ASP A 221 -12.37 -0.41 19.07
CA ASP A 221 -12.67 -1.80 19.40
C ASP A 221 -14.20 -1.95 19.51
N LYS A 222 -14.77 -2.90 18.72
CA LYS A 222 -16.22 -3.21 18.77
C LYS A 222 -16.50 -4.21 19.88
N LYS A 223 -17.40 -3.85 20.81
CA LYS A 223 -17.81 -4.68 21.94
C LYS A 223 -19.32 -4.64 22.09
N GLY A 224 -20.01 -5.59 21.49
CA GLY A 224 -21.46 -5.56 21.37
C GLY A 224 -21.93 -4.34 20.59
N ASP A 225 -22.89 -3.62 21.17
CA ASP A 225 -23.42 -2.37 20.59
C ASP A 225 -22.54 -1.14 20.89
N ARG A 226 -21.39 -1.32 21.55
CA ARG A 226 -20.50 -0.23 21.94
C ARG A 226 -19.23 -0.22 21.09
N ILE A 227 -18.78 0.99 20.80
CA ILE A 227 -17.48 1.25 20.19
C ILE A 227 -16.62 1.98 21.22
N GLU A 228 -15.60 1.30 21.70
CA GLU A 228 -14.55 1.94 22.48
C GLU A 228 -13.55 2.58 21.52
N ARG A 229 -13.27 3.88 21.70
CA ARG A 229 -12.32 4.60 20.84
C ARG A 229 -11.24 5.25 21.67
N ARG A 230 -10.02 5.25 21.15
CA ARG A 230 -8.89 6.00 21.73
C ARG A 230 -8.06 6.66 20.65
N ALA A 231 -7.68 7.91 20.84
CA ALA A 231 -6.72 8.58 19.99
C ALA A 231 -5.33 7.99 20.24
N VAL A 232 -4.59 7.70 19.17
CA VAL A 232 -3.29 7.03 19.26
C VAL A 232 -2.15 7.86 18.66
N LEU A 233 -2.44 8.77 17.72
CA LEU A 233 -1.42 9.62 17.09
C LEU A 233 -2.07 10.83 16.40
N PRO A 234 -1.55 12.07 16.53
CA PRO A 234 -1.88 13.18 15.64
C PRO A 234 -1.34 12.89 14.23
N VAL A 235 -2.16 13.13 13.19
CA VAL A 235 -1.83 12.76 11.80
C VAL A 235 -2.30 13.82 10.80
N ARG A 236 -1.86 13.67 9.54
CA ARG A 236 -2.40 14.42 8.41
C ARG A 236 -2.61 13.48 7.23
N PHE A 237 -3.86 13.23 6.90
CA PHE A 237 -4.29 12.45 5.74
C PHE A 237 -5.04 13.32 4.74
N VAL A 238 -5.11 12.86 3.48
CA VAL A 238 -6.01 13.43 2.49
C VAL A 238 -7.46 13.26 2.95
N PRO A 239 -8.35 14.21 2.65
CA PRO A 239 -9.76 14.10 3.03
C PRO A 239 -10.42 12.87 2.41
N MET A 240 -11.28 12.20 3.16
CA MET A 240 -12.16 11.19 2.60
C MET A 240 -13.25 11.87 1.78
N THR A 241 -13.42 11.45 0.53
CA THR A 241 -14.40 11.99 -0.41
C THR A 241 -15.46 10.96 -0.76
N GLY A 242 -16.68 11.39 -1.10
CA GLY A 242 -17.80 10.51 -1.43
C GLY A 242 -19.15 11.12 -1.04
N LYS A 243 -20.24 10.42 -1.30
CA LYS A 243 -21.61 10.86 -1.03
C LYS A 243 -21.98 10.79 0.47
N GLY A 244 -21.19 10.08 1.26
CA GLY A 244 -21.38 9.99 2.72
C GLY A 244 -20.97 11.26 3.48
N THR A 245 -20.54 12.31 2.79
CA THR A 245 -20.12 13.58 3.41
C THR A 245 -21.25 14.42 4.01
N GLY A 246 -22.50 13.95 3.97
CA GLY A 246 -23.62 14.64 4.67
C GLY A 246 -23.89 16.08 4.24
N LYS A 247 -23.46 16.46 3.01
CA LYS A 247 -23.82 17.75 2.38
C LYS A 247 -24.69 17.55 1.19
#